data_8f22681d0cce9fa208ea9f5e709f5947
#
_entry.id   8f22681d0cce9fa208ea9f5e709f5947
#
_cell.length_a   1.000
_cell.length_b   1.000
_cell.length_c   1.000
_cell.angle_alpha   90.00
_cell.angle_beta   90.00
_cell.angle_gamma   90.00
#
_symmetry.space_group_name_H-M   'P 1'
#
loop_
_entity.id
_entity.type
_entity.pdbx_description
1 polymer ?
#
loop_
_entity_poly.entity_id
_entity_poly.type
_entity_poly.pdbx_seq_one_letter_code
_entity_poly.pdbx_strand_id
1 'polypeptide(L)'
;MKFKMIPGVKLILLILLVSWPSTSDAGLFKVVRVYDGDTVKAVGHDIEIKVRLVGIDAPETSKKKREPGQPFGRKAEKYLAGLVLNKIVEIKGYGSDRYGRILAEIYIDEKNINLEMVKTGHAEVYQGIPPNGLYMKEYKKAEKGARSLGQGIWSQGDNYISPKLWRKAKM
;
A
#
# COMPACT_ATOMS: atom_id res chain seq x y z
N MET A 1 -49.90 -21.20 62.21
CA MET A 1 -49.71 -21.22 60.76
C MET A 1 -48.23 -20.87 60.47
N LYS A 2 -47.39 -21.86 60.13
CA LYS A 2 -45.95 -21.69 59.97
C LYS A 2 -45.62 -21.43 58.48
N PHE A 3 -45.14 -20.22 58.15
CA PHE A 3 -44.66 -19.91 56.83
C PHE A 3 -43.29 -20.56 56.63
N LYS A 4 -43.16 -21.46 55.61
CA LYS A 4 -41.89 -22.03 55.14
C LYS A 4 -41.22 -21.04 54.22
N MET A 5 -40.04 -20.57 54.60
CA MET A 5 -39.16 -19.78 53.73
C MET A 5 -38.54 -20.71 52.67
N ILE A 6 -38.67 -20.29 51.43
CA ILE A 6 -38.05 -20.94 50.28
C ILE A 6 -36.60 -20.40 50.18
N PRO A 7 -35.54 -21.23 50.09
CA PRO A 7 -34.17 -20.74 50.00
C PRO A 7 -33.89 -20.15 48.61
N GLY A 8 -33.17 -19.06 48.64
CA GLY A 8 -32.94 -18.15 47.54
C GLY A 8 -32.31 -18.76 46.30
N VAL A 9 -32.95 -18.46 45.19
CA VAL A 9 -32.36 -18.64 43.83
C VAL A 9 -31.30 -17.57 43.66
N LYS A 10 -30.00 -17.98 43.60
CA LYS A 10 -28.92 -17.08 43.20
C LYS A 10 -28.99 -16.89 41.69
N LEU A 11 -29.48 -15.73 41.28
CA LEU A 11 -29.48 -15.29 39.90
C LEU A 11 -27.99 -15.00 39.50
N ILE A 12 -27.34 -15.93 38.81
CA ILE A 12 -26.02 -15.69 38.23
C ILE A 12 -26.23 -14.90 36.94
N LEU A 13 -25.99 -13.59 37.02
CA LEU A 13 -25.97 -12.70 35.83
C LEU A 13 -24.73 -13.01 35.01
N LEU A 14 -24.88 -13.83 33.96
CA LEU A 14 -23.83 -14.13 33.00
C LEU A 14 -23.64 -12.93 32.08
N ILE A 15 -22.69 -12.05 32.39
CA ILE A 15 -22.32 -10.93 31.51
C ILE A 15 -21.54 -11.51 30.33
N LEU A 16 -22.21 -11.69 29.21
CA LEU A 16 -21.56 -11.95 27.92
C LEU A 16 -20.79 -10.71 27.50
N LEU A 17 -19.48 -10.70 27.73
CA LEU A 17 -18.55 -9.74 27.14
C LEU A 17 -18.54 -10.00 25.63
N VAL A 18 -19.41 -9.32 24.89
CA VAL A 18 -19.31 -9.26 23.44
C VAL A 18 -18.09 -8.37 23.13
N SER A 19 -16.93 -9.02 22.89
CA SER A 19 -15.79 -8.31 22.32
C SER A 19 -16.14 -7.93 20.89
N TRP A 20 -16.53 -6.69 20.67
CA TRP A 20 -16.59 -6.12 19.32
C TRP A 20 -15.17 -6.12 18.75
N PRO A 21 -14.96 -6.73 17.57
CA PRO A 21 -13.68 -6.56 16.91
C PRO A 21 -13.49 -5.04 16.68
N SER A 22 -12.42 -4.48 17.24
CA SER A 22 -11.98 -3.13 16.87
C SER A 22 -11.56 -3.24 15.39
N THR A 23 -12.46 -2.89 14.49
CA THR A 23 -12.08 -2.61 13.11
C THR A 23 -11.12 -1.44 13.20
N SER A 24 -9.84 -1.69 12.94
CA SER A 24 -8.90 -0.62 12.64
C SER A 24 -9.52 0.16 11.49
N ASP A 25 -9.97 1.37 11.77
CA ASP A 25 -10.57 2.24 10.77
C ASP A 25 -9.45 2.68 9.83
N ALA A 26 -9.19 1.82 8.84
CA ALA A 26 -8.31 2.16 7.74
C ALA A 26 -8.99 3.29 7.01
N GLY A 27 -8.42 4.50 7.10
CA GLY A 27 -9.06 5.70 6.60
C GLY A 27 -9.36 5.58 5.10
N LEU A 28 -10.62 5.86 4.73
CA LEU A 28 -11.04 5.94 3.34
C LEU A 28 -10.66 7.30 2.75
N PHE A 29 -9.91 7.29 1.67
CA PHE A 29 -9.42 8.49 0.99
C PHE A 29 -9.71 8.40 -0.51
N LYS A 30 -10.01 9.54 -1.13
CA LYS A 30 -10.10 9.65 -2.59
C LYS A 30 -8.73 10.00 -3.16
N VAL A 31 -8.20 9.20 -4.07
CA VAL A 31 -6.97 9.54 -4.79
C VAL A 31 -7.27 10.61 -5.83
N VAL A 32 -6.63 11.78 -5.70
CA VAL A 32 -6.84 12.94 -6.59
C VAL A 32 -5.68 13.20 -7.54
N ARG A 33 -4.52 12.58 -7.29
CA ARG A 33 -3.35 12.69 -8.16
C ARG A 33 -2.42 11.49 -8.01
N VAL A 34 -1.81 11.08 -9.12
CA VAL A 34 -0.68 10.15 -9.16
C VAL A 34 0.55 10.94 -9.61
N TYR A 35 1.66 10.80 -8.91
CA TYR A 35 2.92 11.52 -9.22
C TYR A 35 3.88 10.67 -10.04
N ASP A 36 3.94 9.38 -9.71
CA ASP A 36 4.78 8.35 -10.30
C ASP A 36 4.19 6.96 -9.98
N GLY A 37 4.93 5.89 -10.28
CA GLY A 37 4.43 4.52 -10.09
C GLY A 37 4.29 4.05 -8.64
N ASP A 38 4.59 4.89 -7.65
CA ASP A 38 4.50 4.51 -6.22
C ASP A 38 4.17 5.67 -5.27
N THR A 39 3.78 6.82 -5.82
CA THR A 39 3.44 8.00 -5.02
C THR A 39 2.14 8.63 -5.50
N VAL A 40 1.19 8.79 -4.60
CA VAL A 40 -0.10 9.42 -4.88
C VAL A 40 -0.42 10.54 -3.89
N LYS A 41 -1.39 11.37 -4.25
CA LYS A 41 -2.05 12.33 -3.37
C LYS A 41 -3.47 11.84 -3.15
N ALA A 42 -3.92 11.85 -1.90
CA ALA A 42 -5.26 11.47 -1.53
C ALA A 42 -5.89 12.50 -0.58
N VAL A 43 -7.20 12.64 -0.64
CA VAL A 43 -8.00 13.54 0.19
C VAL A 43 -9.11 12.76 0.90
N GLY A 44 -9.34 13.08 2.15
CA GLY A 44 -10.37 12.47 2.98
C GLY A 44 -10.33 13.06 4.39
N HIS A 45 -11.44 13.00 5.13
CA HIS A 45 -11.54 13.52 6.50
C HIS A 45 -11.04 14.98 6.62
N ASP A 46 -11.37 15.82 5.62
CA ASP A 46 -10.95 17.24 5.51
C ASP A 46 -9.43 17.47 5.49
N ILE A 47 -8.64 16.43 5.21
CA ILE A 47 -7.19 16.53 5.04
C ILE A 47 -6.73 16.05 3.67
N GLU A 48 -5.57 16.54 3.27
CA GLU A 48 -4.83 16.10 2.10
C GLU A 48 -3.54 15.41 2.55
N ILE A 49 -3.28 14.22 2.02
CA ILE A 49 -2.08 13.44 2.34
C ILE A 49 -1.34 13.05 1.07
N LYS A 50 -0.02 12.98 1.18
CA LYS A 50 0.84 12.37 0.16
C LYS A 50 1.25 10.98 0.63
N VAL A 51 0.94 9.98 -0.15
CA VAL A 51 1.17 8.57 0.18
C VAL A 51 2.29 8.00 -0.69
N ARG A 52 3.27 7.37 -0.06
CA ARG A 52 4.29 6.54 -0.70
C ARG A 52 3.92 5.08 -0.49
N LEU A 53 3.69 4.36 -1.56
CA LEU A 53 3.37 2.95 -1.52
C LEU A 53 4.57 2.16 -0.94
N VAL A 54 4.37 1.49 0.22
CA VAL A 54 5.43 0.73 0.89
C VAL A 54 5.71 -0.60 0.20
N GLY A 55 6.90 -1.13 0.44
CA GLY A 55 7.30 -2.45 -0.03
C GLY A 55 7.70 -2.49 -1.49
N ILE A 56 7.51 -1.41 -2.25
CA ILE A 56 7.77 -1.31 -3.68
C ILE A 56 8.65 -0.11 -4.03
N ASP A 57 9.29 -0.18 -5.19
CA ASP A 57 10.05 0.91 -5.79
C ASP A 57 9.79 0.92 -7.31
N ALA A 58 9.11 1.96 -7.77
CA ALA A 58 8.74 2.09 -9.18
C ALA A 58 9.77 2.91 -9.96
N PRO A 59 9.90 2.69 -11.28
CA PRO A 59 10.76 3.50 -12.12
C PRO A 59 10.36 4.98 -12.07
N GLU A 60 11.38 5.84 -12.02
CA GLU A 60 11.23 7.29 -11.85
C GLU A 60 10.62 7.96 -13.09
N THR A 61 9.59 8.78 -12.87
CA THR A 61 9.12 9.71 -13.91
C THR A 61 10.02 10.94 -13.96
N SER A 62 10.15 11.57 -15.15
CA SER A 62 10.87 12.83 -15.22
C SER A 62 10.03 13.95 -14.64
N LYS A 63 10.63 14.75 -13.77
CA LYS A 63 10.04 16.00 -13.24
C LYS A 63 10.30 17.19 -14.15
N LYS A 64 11.24 17.07 -15.10
CA LYS A 64 11.61 18.13 -16.01
C LYS A 64 11.09 17.86 -17.42
N LYS A 65 10.51 18.88 -18.07
CA LYS A 65 9.80 18.76 -19.35
C LYS A 65 10.65 18.19 -20.50
N ARG A 66 11.97 18.34 -20.43
CA ARG A 66 12.91 17.95 -21.50
C ARG A 66 13.87 16.80 -21.12
N GLU A 67 13.79 16.28 -19.90
CA GLU A 67 14.61 15.14 -19.47
C GLU A 67 13.80 13.86 -19.56
N PRO A 68 14.35 12.79 -20.16
CA PRO A 68 13.69 11.49 -20.10
C PRO A 68 13.67 10.97 -18.67
N GLY A 69 12.53 10.41 -18.25
CA GLY A 69 12.44 9.61 -17.05
C GLY A 69 13.16 8.27 -17.23
N GLN A 70 13.16 7.48 -16.18
CA GLN A 70 13.62 6.10 -16.27
C GLN A 70 12.72 5.33 -17.25
N PRO A 71 13.25 4.40 -18.05
CA PRO A 71 12.45 3.48 -18.84
C PRO A 71 11.35 2.85 -17.98
N PHE A 72 10.14 2.72 -18.53
CA PHE A 72 8.92 2.29 -17.82
C PHE A 72 8.34 3.25 -16.77
N GLY A 73 8.98 4.34 -16.37
CA GLY A 73 8.43 5.28 -15.37
C GLY A 73 7.03 5.79 -15.74
N ARG A 74 6.85 6.28 -16.97
CA ARG A 74 5.54 6.71 -17.48
C ARG A 74 4.51 5.57 -17.57
N LYS A 75 4.95 4.34 -17.85
CA LYS A 75 4.05 3.18 -17.90
C LYS A 75 3.58 2.82 -16.49
N ALA A 76 4.48 2.83 -15.50
CA ALA A 76 4.15 2.59 -14.11
C ALA A 76 3.19 3.65 -13.54
N GLU A 77 3.45 4.93 -13.79
CA GLU A 77 2.55 6.04 -13.43
C GLU A 77 1.15 5.86 -14.01
N LYS A 78 1.06 5.61 -15.33
CA LYS A 78 -0.24 5.40 -16.01
C LYS A 78 -0.98 4.17 -15.49
N TYR A 79 -0.26 3.09 -15.23
CA TYR A 79 -0.85 1.87 -14.71
C TYR A 79 -1.42 2.10 -13.30
N LEU A 80 -0.65 2.71 -12.40
CA LEU A 80 -1.15 3.06 -11.07
C LEU A 80 -2.35 4.02 -11.16
N ALA A 81 -2.28 5.04 -12.03
CA ALA A 81 -3.40 5.96 -12.23
C ALA A 81 -4.67 5.24 -12.70
N GLY A 82 -4.56 4.30 -13.62
CA GLY A 82 -5.69 3.47 -14.05
C GLY A 82 -6.32 2.64 -12.92
N LEU A 83 -5.50 2.25 -11.95
CA LEU A 83 -5.99 1.49 -10.80
C LEU A 83 -6.70 2.38 -9.77
N VAL A 84 -6.14 3.56 -9.44
CA VAL A 84 -6.54 4.31 -8.23
C VAL A 84 -7.07 5.73 -8.46
N LEU A 85 -6.78 6.37 -9.60
CA LEU A 85 -7.13 7.79 -9.80
C LEU A 85 -8.64 8.01 -9.74
N ASN A 86 -9.07 9.01 -8.99
CA ASN A 86 -10.46 9.36 -8.71
C ASN A 86 -11.28 8.29 -7.96
N LYS A 87 -10.64 7.24 -7.47
CA LYS A 87 -11.30 6.20 -6.66
C LYS A 87 -11.12 6.46 -5.18
N ILE A 88 -12.05 5.92 -4.40
CA ILE A 88 -11.92 5.81 -2.94
C ILE A 88 -11.08 4.56 -2.67
N VAL A 89 -10.08 4.71 -1.83
CA VAL A 89 -9.15 3.66 -1.44
C VAL A 89 -9.08 3.57 0.08
N GLU A 90 -8.83 2.38 0.56
CA GLU A 90 -8.46 2.14 1.95
C GLU A 90 -6.94 2.31 2.08
N ILE A 91 -6.48 3.08 3.09
CA ILE A 91 -5.06 3.34 3.35
C ILE A 91 -4.66 2.70 4.67
N LYS A 92 -3.81 1.68 4.59
CA LYS A 92 -3.19 1.04 5.75
C LYS A 92 -1.80 1.63 5.98
N GLY A 93 -1.68 2.52 6.98
CA GLY A 93 -0.47 3.26 7.27
C GLY A 93 0.59 2.46 8.06
N TYR A 94 1.86 2.79 7.79
CA TYR A 94 3.06 2.24 8.46
C TYR A 94 3.98 3.36 9.00
N GLY A 95 3.44 4.55 9.21
CA GLY A 95 4.18 5.74 9.64
C GLY A 95 4.45 6.72 8.50
N SER A 96 5.44 7.57 8.67
CA SER A 96 5.82 8.57 7.66
C SER A 96 7.32 8.55 7.39
N ASP A 97 7.71 9.01 6.21
CA ASP A 97 9.12 9.20 5.88
C ASP A 97 9.61 10.61 6.24
N ARG A 98 10.91 10.84 6.06
CA ARG A 98 11.55 12.13 6.33
C ARG A 98 11.04 13.30 5.47
N TYR A 99 10.28 13.02 4.43
CA TYR A 99 9.68 14.01 3.54
C TYR A 99 8.20 14.28 3.86
N GLY A 100 7.70 13.73 4.97
CA GLY A 100 6.31 13.89 5.41
C GLY A 100 5.29 13.09 4.59
N ARG A 101 5.74 12.10 3.79
CA ARG A 101 4.81 11.21 3.07
C ARG A 101 4.37 10.08 4.00
N ILE A 102 3.09 9.76 3.99
CA ILE A 102 2.57 8.58 4.67
C ILE A 102 3.06 7.33 3.93
N LEU A 103 3.72 6.43 4.65
CA LEU A 103 4.12 5.13 4.16
C LEU A 103 2.92 4.18 4.30
N ALA A 104 2.37 3.65 3.20
CA ALA A 104 1.15 2.85 3.28
C ALA A 104 1.04 1.76 2.21
N GLU A 105 0.25 0.73 2.52
CA GLU A 105 -0.43 -0.09 1.53
C GLU A 105 -1.78 0.55 1.17
N ILE A 106 -2.14 0.48 -0.11
CA ILE A 106 -3.42 0.97 -0.63
C ILE A 106 -4.25 -0.22 -1.09
N TYR A 107 -5.53 -0.23 -0.70
CA TYR A 107 -6.46 -1.29 -1.06
C TYR A 107 -7.70 -0.73 -1.79
N ILE A 108 -8.20 -1.49 -2.75
CA ILE A 108 -9.52 -1.31 -3.38
C ILE A 108 -10.18 -2.68 -3.39
N ASP A 109 -11.34 -2.81 -2.79
CA ASP A 109 -12.09 -4.07 -2.72
C ASP A 109 -11.19 -5.24 -2.27
N GLU A 110 -10.48 -5.07 -1.15
CA GLU A 110 -9.51 -6.03 -0.58
C GLU A 110 -8.26 -6.29 -1.44
N LYS A 111 -8.20 -5.75 -2.65
CA LYS A 111 -7.05 -5.89 -3.55
C LYS A 111 -5.93 -4.95 -3.12
N ASN A 112 -4.77 -5.51 -2.75
CA ASN A 112 -3.56 -4.75 -2.45
C ASN A 112 -2.94 -4.20 -3.75
N ILE A 113 -3.01 -2.87 -3.92
CA ILE A 113 -2.51 -2.17 -5.11
C ILE A 113 -0.98 -2.17 -5.18
N ASN A 114 -0.30 -2.05 -4.04
CA ASN A 114 1.15 -2.14 -4.00
C ASN A 114 1.63 -3.49 -4.54
N LEU A 115 1.01 -4.57 -4.10
CA LEU A 115 1.32 -5.92 -4.56
C LEU A 115 1.01 -6.12 -6.05
N GLU A 116 -0.08 -5.51 -6.53
CA GLU A 116 -0.46 -5.55 -7.95
C GLU A 116 0.59 -4.89 -8.85
N MET A 117 1.17 -3.76 -8.42
CA MET A 117 2.26 -3.09 -9.15
C MET A 117 3.47 -4.01 -9.33
N VAL A 118 3.79 -4.83 -8.32
CA VAL A 118 4.89 -5.80 -8.40
C VAL A 118 4.53 -6.99 -9.28
N LYS A 119 3.32 -7.55 -9.11
CA LYS A 119 2.83 -8.70 -9.91
C LYS A 119 2.89 -8.44 -11.41
N THR A 120 2.58 -7.21 -11.80
CA THR A 120 2.52 -6.81 -13.22
C THR A 120 3.84 -6.23 -13.73
N GLY A 121 4.89 -6.21 -12.89
CA GLY A 121 6.20 -5.68 -13.25
C GLY A 121 6.22 -4.17 -13.47
N HIS A 122 5.34 -3.40 -12.82
CA HIS A 122 5.38 -1.94 -12.85
C HIS A 122 6.20 -1.34 -11.71
N ALA A 123 6.59 -2.16 -10.74
CA ALA A 123 7.53 -1.82 -9.68
C ALA A 123 8.36 -3.05 -9.29
N GLU A 124 9.56 -2.82 -8.74
CA GLU A 124 10.34 -3.85 -8.06
C GLU A 124 9.99 -3.86 -6.56
N VAL A 125 10.41 -4.91 -5.87
CA VAL A 125 10.39 -4.96 -4.40
C VAL A 125 11.42 -3.98 -3.87
N TYR A 126 11.00 -3.13 -2.91
CA TYR A 126 11.88 -2.17 -2.26
C TYR A 126 13.10 -2.86 -1.60
N GLN A 127 14.31 -2.38 -1.93
CA GLN A 127 15.58 -2.98 -1.50
C GLN A 127 16.12 -2.40 -0.19
N GLY A 128 15.36 -1.60 0.55
CA GLY A 128 15.72 -1.08 1.86
C GLY A 128 15.09 -1.89 2.99
N ILE A 129 15.14 -1.32 4.20
CA ILE A 129 14.49 -1.91 5.37
C ILE A 129 13.00 -1.60 5.30
N PRO A 130 12.12 -2.61 5.24
CA PRO A 130 10.69 -2.38 5.25
C PRO A 130 10.23 -1.88 6.64
N PRO A 131 9.16 -1.12 6.73
CA PRO A 131 8.60 -0.74 8.02
C PRO A 131 8.11 -1.96 8.80
N ASN A 132 8.09 -1.85 10.13
CA ASN A 132 7.60 -2.91 11.00
C ASN A 132 6.15 -3.29 10.65
N GLY A 133 5.87 -4.58 10.67
CA GLY A 133 4.54 -5.11 10.37
C GLY A 133 4.22 -5.26 8.88
N LEU A 134 5.10 -4.84 7.97
CA LEU A 134 4.92 -5.10 6.53
C LEU A 134 5.44 -6.51 6.16
N TYR A 135 4.56 -7.34 5.63
CA TYR A 135 4.89 -8.73 5.27
C TYR A 135 5.40 -8.83 3.83
N MET A 136 6.72 -8.90 3.66
CA MET A 136 7.38 -8.86 2.36
C MET A 136 7.34 -10.18 1.57
N LYS A 137 6.88 -11.28 2.15
CA LYS A 137 6.90 -12.62 1.52
C LYS A 137 6.12 -12.65 0.20
N GLU A 138 4.91 -12.08 0.20
CA GLU A 138 4.06 -12.06 -1.00
C GLU A 138 4.61 -11.12 -2.08
N TYR A 139 5.22 -10.00 -1.70
CA TYR A 139 5.89 -9.08 -2.63
C TYR A 139 7.06 -9.78 -3.34
N LYS A 140 7.92 -10.48 -2.59
CA LYS A 140 9.06 -11.24 -3.16
C LYS A 140 8.59 -12.36 -4.09
N LYS A 141 7.50 -13.06 -3.72
CA LYS A 141 6.89 -14.10 -4.57
C LYS A 141 6.34 -13.51 -5.87
N ALA A 142 5.65 -12.38 -5.77
CA ALA A 142 5.09 -11.67 -6.92
C ALA A 142 6.20 -11.19 -7.89
N GLU A 143 7.25 -10.58 -7.34
CA GLU A 143 8.41 -10.15 -8.13
C GLU A 143 9.07 -11.33 -8.87
N LYS A 144 9.30 -12.44 -8.16
CA LYS A 144 9.85 -13.65 -8.78
C LYS A 144 9.00 -14.13 -9.96
N GLY A 145 7.68 -14.10 -9.83
CA GLY A 145 6.75 -14.43 -10.91
C GLY A 145 6.85 -13.46 -12.08
N ALA A 146 6.81 -12.15 -11.82
CA ALA A 146 6.93 -11.13 -12.86
C ALA A 146 8.26 -11.20 -13.61
N ARG A 147 9.36 -11.44 -12.90
CA ARG A 147 10.70 -11.63 -13.48
C ARG A 147 10.76 -12.86 -14.39
N SER A 148 10.25 -14.00 -13.93
CA SER A 148 10.28 -15.25 -14.71
C SER A 148 9.49 -15.15 -16.02
N LEU A 149 8.46 -14.28 -16.05
CA LEU A 149 7.63 -14.03 -17.24
C LEU A 149 8.12 -12.83 -18.09
N GLY A 150 9.19 -12.16 -17.69
CA GLY A 150 9.69 -10.97 -18.39
C GLY A 150 8.67 -9.82 -18.42
N GLN A 151 7.81 -9.70 -17.40
CA GLN A 151 6.74 -8.71 -17.38
C GLN A 151 7.24 -7.30 -17.03
N GLY A 152 6.67 -6.30 -17.68
CA GLY A 152 6.91 -4.90 -17.34
C GLY A 152 8.38 -4.51 -17.41
N ILE A 153 8.93 -4.00 -16.30
CA ILE A 153 10.36 -3.61 -16.19
C ILE A 153 11.31 -4.77 -16.47
N TRP A 154 10.88 -6.01 -16.22
CA TRP A 154 11.70 -7.21 -16.42
C TRP A 154 11.88 -7.60 -17.89
N SER A 155 11.07 -7.04 -18.81
CA SER A 155 11.25 -7.23 -20.25
C SER A 155 12.52 -6.56 -20.80
N GLN A 156 13.19 -5.72 -20.01
CA GLN A 156 14.43 -5.05 -20.37
C GLN A 156 15.65 -5.99 -20.31
N GLY A 157 15.53 -7.17 -19.69
CA GLY A 157 16.65 -8.10 -19.54
C GLY A 157 17.88 -7.45 -18.91
N ASP A 158 19.04 -7.60 -19.55
CA ASP A 158 20.31 -7.05 -19.06
C ASP A 158 20.38 -5.52 -19.06
N ASN A 159 19.48 -4.85 -19.79
CA ASN A 159 19.39 -3.37 -19.79
C ASN A 159 18.58 -2.83 -18.61
N TYR A 160 18.07 -3.69 -17.74
CA TYR A 160 17.33 -3.24 -16.59
C TYR A 160 18.23 -2.53 -15.57
N ILE A 161 17.82 -1.31 -15.20
CA ILE A 161 18.45 -0.52 -14.13
C ILE A 161 17.42 -0.34 -13.02
N SER A 162 17.74 -0.68 -11.78
CA SER A 162 16.82 -0.48 -10.67
C SER A 162 16.55 1.00 -10.39
N PRO A 163 15.36 1.39 -9.89
CA PRO A 163 15.07 2.77 -9.53
C PRO A 163 16.10 3.36 -8.56
N LYS A 164 16.59 2.54 -7.62
CA LYS A 164 17.64 2.94 -6.68
C LYS A 164 18.94 3.32 -7.39
N LEU A 165 19.40 2.52 -8.37
CA LEU A 165 20.60 2.81 -9.14
C LEU A 165 20.41 4.00 -10.07
N TRP A 166 19.23 4.11 -10.69
CA TRP A 166 18.86 5.25 -11.53
C TRP A 166 18.95 6.58 -10.77
N ARG A 167 18.43 6.64 -9.55
CA ARG A 167 18.54 7.84 -8.71
C ARG A 167 19.98 8.19 -8.36
N LYS A 168 20.82 7.18 -8.08
CA LYS A 168 22.25 7.40 -7.78
C LYS A 168 23.03 7.94 -8.98
N ALA A 169 22.71 7.49 -10.18
CA ALA A 169 23.41 7.93 -11.41
C ALA A 169 23.04 9.38 -11.81
N LYS A 170 21.97 9.96 -11.24
CA LYS A 170 21.50 11.33 -11.52
C LYS A 170 21.82 12.35 -10.41
N MET A 171 22.44 11.89 -9.34
CA MET A 171 22.95 12.75 -8.26
C MET A 171 24.36 13.23 -8.56
#